data_40a1c63d7057bbf812e869b3187e5c56
#
_entry.id   40a1c63d7057bbf812e869b3187e5c56
#
_cell.length_a   1.000
_cell.length_b   1.000
_cell.length_c   1.000
_cell.angle_alpha   90.00
_cell.angle_beta   90.00
_cell.angle_gamma   90.00
#
_symmetry.space_group_name_H-M   'P 1'
#
loop_
_entity.id
_entity.type
_entity.pdbx_description
1 polymer ?
#
loop_
_entity_poly.entity_id
_entity_poly.type
_entity_poly.pdbx_seq_one_letter_code
_entity_poly.pdbx_strand_id
1 'polypeptide(L)'
;MFFKSKEGKEKILSLYNQKLNELNIEYSEKLLVTKFGATNIIITGNTKNPPLLLIHGTGGCAPLILESFPNLSTTYCVYAIDVLAQPNKSAENRLDMKSLDYGKWLTEVIHILGIKEVTLVGFSFGGFISLKTLEFNETLVKHVFLIAPVYIVNGNPIKNILNVFVPLKSFIKKGKQKHIKKVMQTLFSEYDDFGLTFMATTFQNCNMDFSPLPIMSKNDGNRIKTPITIFAAEKDIMFPGRKMIKRAKRIFPSLNEIVLLEDSKHVPSTKNFKMIEDFVLQSEVLY
;
A
#
# COMPACT_ATOMS: atom_id res chain seq x y z
N MET A 1 -21.59 0.52 0.08
CA MET A 1 -20.87 1.23 -0.99
C MET A 1 -19.67 1.98 -0.40
N PHE A 2 -18.54 1.95 -1.08
CA PHE A 2 -17.36 2.71 -0.67
C PHE A 2 -17.48 4.19 -1.01
N PHE A 3 -17.88 4.55 -2.23
CA PHE A 3 -18.16 5.93 -2.58
C PHE A 3 -19.51 6.41 -2.01
N LYS A 4 -19.56 7.65 -1.54
CA LYS A 4 -20.77 8.26 -0.94
C LYS A 4 -21.80 8.68 -2.01
N SER A 5 -21.32 9.03 -3.22
CA SER A 5 -22.16 9.41 -4.34
C SER A 5 -21.48 9.14 -5.68
N LYS A 6 -22.23 9.16 -6.78
CA LYS A 6 -21.72 9.02 -8.14
C LYS A 6 -20.78 10.19 -8.50
N GLU A 7 -21.17 11.41 -8.17
CA GLU A 7 -20.37 12.62 -8.41
C GLU A 7 -19.05 12.59 -7.62
N GLY A 8 -19.06 12.04 -6.39
CA GLY A 8 -17.87 11.85 -5.60
C GLY A 8 -16.90 10.85 -6.21
N LYS A 9 -17.44 9.76 -6.77
CA LYS A 9 -16.67 8.77 -7.53
C LYS A 9 -16.06 9.38 -8.78
N GLU A 10 -16.82 10.13 -9.56
CA GLU A 10 -16.35 10.80 -10.78
C GLU A 10 -15.20 11.78 -10.49
N LYS A 11 -15.30 12.59 -9.40
CA LYS A 11 -14.20 13.49 -8.99
C LYS A 11 -12.92 12.74 -8.68
N ILE A 12 -13.01 11.62 -7.95
CA ILE A 12 -11.85 10.79 -7.61
C ILE A 12 -11.25 10.15 -8.86
N LEU A 13 -12.07 9.59 -9.75
CA LEU A 13 -11.60 8.99 -10.98
C LEU A 13 -11.02 10.02 -11.96
N SER A 14 -11.48 11.27 -11.93
CA SER A 14 -10.86 12.37 -12.69
C SER A 14 -9.43 12.63 -12.19
N LEU A 15 -9.21 12.72 -10.87
CA LEU A 15 -7.87 12.88 -10.29
C LEU A 15 -6.99 11.65 -10.54
N TYR A 16 -7.56 10.44 -10.47
CA TYR A 16 -6.87 9.20 -10.82
C TYR A 16 -6.32 9.26 -12.26
N ASN A 17 -7.18 9.59 -13.22
CA ASN A 17 -6.80 9.66 -14.63
C ASN A 17 -5.83 10.81 -14.90
N GLN A 18 -6.02 11.98 -14.24
CA GLN A 18 -5.06 13.08 -14.30
C GLN A 18 -3.66 12.61 -13.88
N LYS A 19 -3.54 11.97 -12.70
CA LYS A 19 -2.24 11.47 -12.22
C LYS A 19 -1.65 10.44 -13.17
N LEU A 20 -2.46 9.48 -13.66
CA LEU A 20 -1.98 8.46 -14.59
C LEU A 20 -1.42 9.07 -15.88
N ASN A 21 -2.05 10.11 -16.42
CA ASN A 21 -1.57 10.82 -17.60
C ASN A 21 -0.28 11.63 -17.31
N GLU A 22 -0.16 12.23 -16.11
CA GLU A 22 1.03 12.98 -15.68
C GLU A 22 2.27 12.11 -15.56
N LEU A 23 2.13 10.80 -15.28
CA LEU A 23 3.25 9.87 -15.19
C LEU A 23 4.02 9.73 -16.51
N ASN A 24 3.38 10.00 -17.64
CA ASN A 24 3.95 9.93 -18.99
C ASN A 24 4.73 8.61 -19.24
N ILE A 25 4.14 7.49 -18.83
CA ILE A 25 4.67 6.13 -18.98
C ILE A 25 3.88 5.34 -20.03
N GLU A 26 4.52 4.39 -20.69
CA GLU A 26 3.80 3.37 -21.46
C GLU A 26 3.16 2.37 -20.51
N TYR A 27 1.86 2.14 -20.66
CA TYR A 27 1.11 1.20 -19.84
C TYR A 27 -0.04 0.53 -20.61
N SER A 28 -0.49 -0.58 -20.05
CA SER A 28 -1.79 -1.16 -20.36
C SER A 28 -2.64 -1.23 -19.09
N GLU A 29 -3.96 -1.13 -19.24
CA GLU A 29 -4.91 -1.24 -18.14
C GLU A 29 -5.73 -2.52 -18.32
N LYS A 30 -5.85 -3.33 -17.27
CA LYS A 30 -6.67 -4.56 -17.28
C LYS A 30 -7.64 -4.56 -16.11
N LEU A 31 -8.88 -4.94 -16.39
CA LEU A 31 -9.87 -5.23 -15.37
C LEU A 31 -10.04 -6.75 -15.25
N LEU A 32 -9.58 -7.32 -14.13
CA LEU A 32 -9.71 -8.74 -13.83
C LEU A 32 -10.97 -9.01 -13.01
N VAL A 33 -11.70 -10.04 -13.35
CA VAL A 33 -12.86 -10.48 -12.56
C VAL A 33 -12.41 -11.56 -11.59
N THR A 34 -12.44 -11.24 -10.31
CA THR A 34 -12.15 -12.17 -9.21
C THR A 34 -13.44 -12.52 -8.44
N LYS A 35 -13.40 -13.57 -7.63
CA LYS A 35 -14.51 -13.92 -6.71
C LYS A 35 -14.81 -12.83 -5.69
N PHE A 36 -13.83 -11.94 -5.44
CA PHE A 36 -13.92 -10.85 -4.47
C PHE A 36 -14.36 -9.52 -5.09
N GLY A 37 -14.43 -9.45 -6.40
CA GLY A 37 -14.82 -8.26 -7.17
C GLY A 37 -13.85 -7.96 -8.31
N ALA A 38 -14.27 -7.08 -9.21
CA ALA A 38 -13.43 -6.63 -10.31
C ALA A 38 -12.22 -5.86 -9.77
N THR A 39 -11.03 -6.21 -10.25
CA THR A 39 -9.75 -5.62 -9.83
C THR A 39 -9.09 -4.95 -11.03
N ASN A 40 -8.88 -3.66 -10.94
CA ASN A 40 -8.18 -2.88 -11.95
C ASN A 40 -6.67 -2.93 -11.70
N ILE A 41 -5.89 -3.06 -12.78
CA ILE A 41 -4.44 -3.17 -12.74
C ILE A 41 -3.84 -2.32 -13.85
N ILE A 42 -2.85 -1.49 -13.50
CA ILE A 42 -1.97 -0.81 -14.46
C ILE A 42 -0.71 -1.66 -14.63
N ILE A 43 -0.39 -1.98 -15.87
CA ILE A 43 0.78 -2.81 -16.22
C ILE A 43 1.75 -1.94 -17.01
N THR A 44 3.01 -1.87 -16.56
CA THR A 44 4.08 -1.12 -17.23
C THR A 44 5.38 -1.90 -17.21
N GLY A 45 6.28 -1.60 -18.15
CA GLY A 45 7.53 -2.32 -18.33
C GLY A 45 7.42 -3.50 -19.33
N ASN A 46 8.54 -4.14 -19.60
CA ASN A 46 8.60 -5.24 -20.56
C ASN A 46 7.99 -6.52 -19.96
N THR A 47 7.02 -7.12 -20.65
CA THR A 47 6.35 -8.36 -20.21
C THR A 47 7.25 -9.58 -20.10
N LYS A 48 8.48 -9.52 -20.65
CA LYS A 48 9.51 -10.56 -20.50
C LYS A 48 10.32 -10.43 -19.21
N ASN A 49 10.25 -9.26 -18.55
CA ASN A 49 10.93 -9.03 -17.29
C ASN A 49 10.26 -9.77 -16.13
N PRO A 50 10.96 -10.00 -15.02
CA PRO A 50 10.39 -10.60 -13.81
C PRO A 50 9.14 -9.84 -13.34
N PRO A 51 8.06 -10.52 -12.93
CA PRO A 51 6.85 -9.85 -12.50
C PRO A 51 6.99 -9.28 -11.08
N LEU A 52 6.53 -8.04 -10.90
CA LEU A 52 6.45 -7.37 -9.62
C LEU A 52 5.03 -6.82 -9.41
N LEU A 53 4.39 -7.19 -8.30
CA LEU A 53 3.14 -6.57 -7.88
C LEU A 53 3.42 -5.42 -6.93
N LEU A 54 2.95 -4.22 -7.33
CA LEU A 54 3.08 -2.98 -6.55
C LEU A 54 1.72 -2.63 -5.93
N ILE A 55 1.65 -2.57 -4.59
CA ILE A 55 0.38 -2.50 -3.85
C ILE A 55 0.36 -1.27 -2.95
N HIS A 56 -0.55 -0.34 -3.24
CA HIS A 56 -0.68 0.93 -2.52
C HIS A 56 -1.28 0.80 -1.12
N GLY A 57 -1.14 1.85 -0.32
CA GLY A 57 -1.73 1.97 1.02
C GLY A 57 -3.19 2.44 1.00
N THR A 58 -3.78 2.54 2.21
CA THR A 58 -5.14 3.06 2.41
C THR A 58 -5.28 4.48 1.84
N GLY A 59 -6.36 4.73 1.12
CA GLY A 59 -6.62 6.01 0.49
C GLY A 59 -5.79 6.29 -0.76
N GLY A 60 -4.98 5.32 -1.23
CA GLY A 60 -4.17 5.41 -2.44
C GLY A 60 -4.82 4.74 -3.65
N CYS A 61 -4.08 4.75 -4.76
CA CYS A 61 -4.44 4.11 -6.03
C CYS A 61 -3.16 3.75 -6.82
N ALA A 62 -3.30 2.97 -7.90
CA ALA A 62 -2.19 2.53 -8.72
C ALA A 62 -1.33 3.69 -9.28
N PRO A 63 -1.88 4.80 -9.83
CA PRO A 63 -1.05 5.91 -10.30
C PRO A 63 -0.19 6.56 -9.22
N LEU A 64 -0.70 6.72 -8.00
CA LEU A 64 0.05 7.34 -6.91
C LEU A 64 1.22 6.47 -6.42
N ILE A 65 1.04 5.15 -6.39
CA ILE A 65 2.16 4.29 -5.98
C ILE A 65 3.18 4.14 -7.12
N LEU A 66 2.76 4.17 -8.39
CA LEU A 66 3.68 4.20 -9.54
C LEU A 66 4.53 5.47 -9.54
N GLU A 67 3.96 6.64 -9.22
CA GLU A 67 4.70 7.89 -9.07
C GLU A 67 5.86 7.78 -8.06
N SER A 68 5.64 7.01 -6.98
CA SER A 68 6.67 6.80 -5.96
C SER A 68 7.82 5.89 -6.41
N PHE A 69 7.63 5.13 -7.51
CA PHE A 69 8.58 4.13 -8.03
C PHE A 69 8.72 4.20 -9.55
N PRO A 70 9.25 5.32 -10.09
CA PRO A 70 9.26 5.59 -11.53
C PRO A 70 10.19 4.66 -12.34
N ASN A 71 11.18 4.02 -11.71
CA ASN A 71 12.19 3.24 -12.42
C ASN A 71 12.00 1.72 -12.29
N LEU A 72 11.05 1.21 -11.50
CA LEU A 72 10.85 -0.24 -11.37
C LEU A 72 10.59 -0.93 -12.71
N SER A 73 9.91 -0.25 -13.65
CA SER A 73 9.61 -0.78 -14.98
C SER A 73 10.83 -0.98 -15.88
N THR A 74 12.00 -0.47 -15.50
CA THR A 74 13.26 -0.72 -16.23
C THR A 74 13.75 -2.16 -16.05
N THR A 75 13.45 -2.77 -14.91
CA THR A 75 13.91 -4.12 -14.53
C THR A 75 12.76 -5.13 -14.43
N TYR A 76 11.56 -4.67 -14.04
CA TYR A 76 10.40 -5.52 -13.82
C TYR A 76 9.27 -5.27 -14.82
N CYS A 77 8.45 -6.30 -15.03
CA CYS A 77 7.06 -6.09 -15.48
C CYS A 77 6.23 -5.76 -14.24
N VAL A 78 5.89 -4.47 -14.09
CA VAL A 78 5.20 -3.95 -12.90
C VAL A 78 3.70 -4.02 -13.07
N TYR A 79 3.04 -4.69 -12.13
CA TYR A 79 1.58 -4.77 -11.99
C TYR A 79 1.16 -3.91 -10.80
N ALA A 80 0.78 -2.66 -11.04
CA ALA A 80 0.26 -1.78 -9.98
C ALA A 80 -1.23 -2.07 -9.76
N ILE A 81 -1.55 -2.61 -8.58
CA ILE A 81 -2.88 -3.13 -8.26
C ILE A 81 -3.71 -2.03 -7.60
N ASP A 82 -4.89 -1.77 -8.13
CA ASP A 82 -5.93 -1.01 -7.44
C ASP A 82 -6.61 -1.91 -6.39
N VAL A 83 -6.37 -1.63 -5.12
CA VAL A 83 -6.91 -2.42 -4.00
C VAL A 83 -8.43 -2.23 -3.91
N LEU A 84 -9.17 -3.30 -3.62
CA LEU A 84 -10.63 -3.27 -3.43
C LEU A 84 -11.04 -2.27 -2.34
N ALA A 85 -12.20 -1.61 -2.54
CA ALA A 85 -12.76 -0.61 -1.63
C ALA A 85 -11.76 0.51 -1.26
N GLN A 86 -11.02 1.02 -2.25
CA GLN A 86 -10.16 2.18 -2.17
C GLN A 86 -10.54 3.21 -3.25
N PRO A 87 -10.02 4.46 -3.24
CA PRO A 87 -10.39 5.52 -4.18
C PRO A 87 -9.77 5.29 -5.58
N ASN A 88 -10.22 4.27 -6.26
CA ASN A 88 -9.68 3.80 -7.53
C ASN A 88 -10.77 3.15 -8.41
N LYS A 89 -10.36 2.40 -9.44
CA LYS A 89 -11.23 1.76 -10.42
C LYS A 89 -11.68 0.34 -10.06
N SER A 90 -11.14 -0.26 -9.00
CA SER A 90 -11.54 -1.59 -8.55
C SER A 90 -12.92 -1.59 -7.86
N ALA A 91 -13.47 -2.79 -7.64
CA ALA A 91 -14.74 -2.97 -6.98
C ALA A 91 -14.77 -2.39 -5.55
N GLU A 92 -15.96 -1.94 -5.14
CA GLU A 92 -16.18 -1.31 -3.84
C GLU A 92 -16.31 -2.32 -2.67
N ASN A 93 -16.02 -3.59 -2.94
CA ASN A 93 -16.17 -4.68 -1.97
C ASN A 93 -15.04 -4.62 -0.93
N ARG A 94 -15.41 -4.31 0.32
CA ARG A 94 -14.47 -4.37 1.44
C ARG A 94 -14.39 -5.79 1.97
N LEU A 95 -13.17 -6.33 2.06
CA LEU A 95 -12.93 -7.64 2.62
C LEU A 95 -12.69 -7.56 4.14
N ASP A 96 -12.94 -8.65 4.86
CA ASP A 96 -12.68 -8.72 6.30
C ASP A 96 -11.16 -8.80 6.56
N MET A 97 -10.62 -7.83 7.28
CA MET A 97 -9.21 -7.78 7.67
C MET A 97 -8.80 -8.90 8.64
N LYS A 98 -9.76 -9.51 9.35
CA LYS A 98 -9.46 -10.61 10.28
C LYS A 98 -9.37 -11.97 9.58
N SER A 99 -10.01 -12.10 8.41
CA SER A 99 -9.92 -13.30 7.57
C SER A 99 -8.65 -13.34 6.73
N LEU A 100 -8.51 -14.40 5.91
CA LEU A 100 -7.47 -14.50 4.87
C LEU A 100 -7.92 -13.98 3.50
N ASP A 101 -9.08 -13.30 3.43
CA ASP A 101 -9.70 -12.99 2.14
C ASP A 101 -8.87 -12.02 1.28
N TYR A 102 -8.14 -11.08 1.90
CA TYR A 102 -7.17 -10.25 1.14
C TYR A 102 -6.03 -11.07 0.54
N GLY A 103 -5.55 -12.09 1.26
CA GLY A 103 -4.53 -13.01 0.75
C GLY A 103 -5.05 -13.89 -0.38
N LYS A 104 -6.26 -14.44 -0.22
CA LYS A 104 -6.95 -15.23 -1.25
C LYS A 104 -7.22 -14.39 -2.51
N TRP A 105 -7.68 -13.15 -2.33
CA TRP A 105 -7.91 -12.21 -3.42
C TRP A 105 -6.64 -11.94 -4.23
N LEU A 106 -5.54 -11.57 -3.58
CA LEU A 106 -4.30 -11.29 -4.30
C LEU A 106 -3.72 -12.54 -4.96
N THR A 107 -3.82 -13.70 -4.31
CA THR A 107 -3.44 -15.00 -4.90
C THR A 107 -4.26 -15.31 -6.15
N GLU A 108 -5.57 -15.04 -6.14
CA GLU A 108 -6.43 -15.22 -7.32
C GLU A 108 -6.03 -14.26 -8.46
N VAL A 109 -5.71 -13.00 -8.14
CA VAL A 109 -5.16 -12.03 -9.11
C VAL A 109 -3.89 -12.56 -9.77
N ILE A 110 -2.93 -13.06 -8.97
CA ILE A 110 -1.67 -13.64 -9.47
C ILE A 110 -1.95 -14.82 -10.42
N HIS A 111 -2.87 -15.73 -10.07
CA HIS A 111 -3.25 -16.86 -10.90
C HIS A 111 -3.93 -16.43 -12.22
N ILE A 112 -4.86 -15.46 -12.18
CA ILE A 112 -5.53 -14.96 -13.41
C ILE A 112 -4.52 -14.29 -14.36
N LEU A 113 -3.50 -13.64 -13.82
CA LEU A 113 -2.40 -13.08 -14.62
C LEU A 113 -1.47 -14.14 -15.20
N GLY A 114 -1.59 -15.41 -14.80
CA GLY A 114 -0.72 -16.49 -15.24
C GLY A 114 0.71 -16.41 -14.67
N ILE A 115 0.90 -15.67 -13.59
CA ILE A 115 2.20 -15.47 -12.95
C ILE A 115 2.49 -16.69 -12.05
N LYS A 116 3.65 -17.30 -12.25
CA LYS A 116 4.09 -18.48 -11.48
C LYS A 116 4.85 -18.11 -10.21
N GLU A 117 5.62 -17.05 -10.28
CA GLU A 117 6.41 -16.50 -9.17
C GLU A 117 6.48 -14.98 -9.30
N VAL A 118 6.40 -14.25 -8.17
CA VAL A 118 6.29 -12.80 -8.16
C VAL A 118 7.02 -12.16 -6.99
N THR A 119 7.59 -10.98 -7.22
CA THR A 119 8.05 -10.07 -6.15
C THR A 119 6.89 -9.18 -5.72
N LEU A 120 6.65 -9.03 -4.41
CA LEU A 120 5.65 -8.12 -3.86
C LEU A 120 6.31 -6.88 -3.26
N VAL A 121 5.82 -5.69 -3.62
CA VAL A 121 6.16 -4.43 -2.98
C VAL A 121 4.87 -3.83 -2.40
N GLY A 122 4.75 -3.82 -1.08
CA GLY A 122 3.53 -3.39 -0.40
C GLY A 122 3.77 -2.21 0.54
N PHE A 123 3.10 -1.08 0.28
CA PHE A 123 3.12 0.09 1.15
C PHE A 123 1.94 0.06 2.13
N SER A 124 2.19 0.23 3.43
CA SER A 124 1.17 0.38 4.47
C SER A 124 0.12 -0.76 4.43
N PHE A 125 -1.10 -0.49 3.99
CA PHE A 125 -2.15 -1.50 3.79
C PHE A 125 -1.79 -2.51 2.69
N GLY A 126 -1.03 -2.09 1.67
CA GLY A 126 -0.44 -3.02 0.70
C GLY A 126 0.51 -4.03 1.37
N GLY A 127 1.25 -3.60 2.39
CA GLY A 127 2.06 -4.50 3.21
C GLY A 127 1.23 -5.51 4.02
N PHE A 128 0.08 -5.10 4.55
CA PHE A 128 -0.88 -6.01 5.17
C PHE A 128 -1.38 -7.07 4.18
N ILE A 129 -1.78 -6.64 2.98
CA ILE A 129 -2.25 -7.55 1.92
C ILE A 129 -1.15 -8.54 1.54
N SER A 130 0.08 -8.07 1.36
CA SER A 130 1.24 -8.92 1.08
C SER A 130 1.45 -9.98 2.16
N LEU A 131 1.41 -9.59 3.44
CA LEU A 131 1.54 -10.52 4.55
C LEU A 131 0.37 -11.53 4.61
N LYS A 132 -0.86 -11.11 4.32
CA LYS A 132 -2.02 -12.00 4.20
C LYS A 132 -1.88 -12.98 3.04
N THR A 133 -1.22 -12.58 1.97
CA THR A 133 -0.89 -13.46 0.84
C THR A 133 0.10 -14.53 1.26
N LEU A 134 1.16 -14.17 1.99
CA LEU A 134 2.12 -15.14 2.53
C LEU A 134 1.46 -16.11 3.53
N GLU A 135 0.55 -15.63 4.39
CA GLU A 135 -0.22 -16.50 5.30
C GLU A 135 -1.08 -17.51 4.54
N PHE A 136 -1.64 -17.13 3.40
CA PHE A 136 -2.53 -17.98 2.62
C PHE A 136 -1.76 -18.92 1.68
N ASN A 137 -0.85 -18.37 0.87
CA ASN A 137 -0.05 -19.12 -0.10
C ASN A 137 1.24 -18.37 -0.43
N GLU A 138 2.32 -18.67 0.27
CA GLU A 138 3.61 -18.05 0.04
C GLU A 138 4.38 -18.63 -1.16
N THR A 139 3.97 -19.78 -1.71
CA THR A 139 4.71 -20.49 -2.77
C THR A 139 4.79 -19.71 -4.10
N LEU A 140 3.94 -18.71 -4.27
CA LEU A 140 3.92 -17.82 -5.43
C LEU A 140 4.84 -16.60 -5.28
N VAL A 141 5.44 -16.41 -4.09
CA VAL A 141 6.15 -15.17 -3.77
C VAL A 141 7.65 -15.44 -3.59
N LYS A 142 8.45 -14.86 -4.49
CA LYS A 142 9.92 -14.92 -4.47
C LYS A 142 10.48 -14.12 -3.31
N HIS A 143 10.03 -12.88 -3.16
CA HIS A 143 10.47 -11.92 -2.14
C HIS A 143 9.34 -10.93 -1.84
N VAL A 144 9.29 -10.41 -0.61
CA VAL A 144 8.38 -9.33 -0.25
C VAL A 144 9.12 -8.14 0.35
N PHE A 145 8.85 -6.95 -0.19
CA PHE A 145 9.31 -5.66 0.32
C PHE A 145 8.14 -4.94 0.99
N LEU A 146 8.26 -4.67 2.27
CA LEU A 146 7.22 -4.07 3.10
C LEU A 146 7.64 -2.67 3.52
N ILE A 147 6.86 -1.65 3.16
CA ILE A 147 7.15 -0.25 3.44
C ILE A 147 6.14 0.26 4.47
N ALA A 148 6.60 0.61 5.67
CA ALA A 148 5.78 1.02 6.80
C ALA A 148 4.51 0.15 6.96
N PRO A 149 4.64 -1.20 6.98
CA PRO A 149 3.49 -2.10 6.84
C PRO A 149 2.54 -2.05 8.05
N VAL A 150 1.26 -2.15 7.77
CA VAL A 150 0.22 -2.57 8.74
C VAL A 150 0.43 -4.03 9.12
N TYR A 151 -0.10 -4.47 10.27
CA TYR A 151 -0.16 -5.85 10.70
C TYR A 151 1.02 -6.33 11.57
N ILE A 152 2.12 -5.57 11.62
CA ILE A 152 3.26 -5.93 12.48
C ILE A 152 3.15 -5.30 13.87
N VAL A 153 2.91 -3.99 13.92
CA VAL A 153 2.75 -3.24 15.17
C VAL A 153 1.66 -2.18 15.04
N ASN A 154 1.11 -1.76 16.17
CA ASN A 154 0.30 -0.55 16.26
C ASN A 154 0.97 0.48 17.18
N GLY A 155 0.83 1.75 16.83
CA GLY A 155 1.29 2.88 17.62
C GLY A 155 0.43 3.13 18.87
N ASN A 156 0.69 4.26 19.52
CA ASN A 156 -0.08 4.65 20.69
C ASN A 156 -1.50 5.10 20.25
N PRO A 157 -2.58 4.45 20.72
CA PRO A 157 -3.94 4.74 20.27
C PRO A 157 -4.38 6.17 20.61
N ILE A 158 -3.99 6.72 21.76
CA ILE A 158 -4.34 8.09 22.16
C ILE A 158 -3.69 9.10 21.21
N LYS A 159 -2.39 8.93 20.91
CA LYS A 159 -1.69 9.80 19.96
C LYS A 159 -2.33 9.73 18.56
N ASN A 160 -2.69 8.55 18.10
CA ASN A 160 -3.35 8.36 16.81
C ASN A 160 -4.74 9.02 16.79
N ILE A 161 -5.54 8.86 17.85
CA ILE A 161 -6.84 9.52 17.98
C ILE A 161 -6.69 11.03 17.88
N LEU A 162 -5.81 11.64 18.68
CA LEU A 162 -5.68 13.09 18.77
C LEU A 162 -5.06 13.74 17.52
N ASN A 163 -4.09 13.06 16.88
CA ASN A 163 -3.34 13.66 15.79
C ASN A 163 -3.81 13.24 14.39
N VAL A 164 -4.54 12.12 14.27
CA VAL A 164 -5.04 11.62 12.97
C VAL A 164 -6.56 11.58 12.96
N PHE A 165 -7.18 10.78 13.83
CA PHE A 165 -8.62 10.49 13.70
C PHE A 165 -9.51 11.68 14.05
N VAL A 166 -9.20 12.45 15.10
CA VAL A 166 -9.99 13.65 15.46
C VAL A 166 -9.89 14.75 14.40
N PRO A 167 -8.70 15.14 13.91
CA PRO A 167 -8.59 16.07 12.78
C PRO A 167 -9.32 15.56 11.53
N LEU A 168 -9.17 14.28 11.19
CA LEU A 168 -9.79 13.69 10.01
C LEU A 168 -11.34 13.70 10.10
N LYS A 169 -11.92 13.26 11.23
CA LYS A 169 -13.36 13.36 11.46
C LYS A 169 -13.86 14.81 11.41
N SER A 170 -13.05 15.73 11.97
CA SER A 170 -13.36 17.16 11.90
C SER A 170 -13.35 17.69 10.47
N PHE A 171 -12.40 17.21 9.64
CA PHE A 171 -12.38 17.55 8.22
C PHE A 171 -13.59 17.00 7.47
N ILE A 172 -13.90 15.72 7.65
CA ILE A 172 -15.08 15.09 7.02
C ILE A 172 -16.37 15.84 7.35
N LYS A 173 -16.51 16.28 8.61
CA LYS A 173 -17.72 17.00 9.08
C LYS A 173 -17.79 18.46 8.63
N LYS A 174 -16.66 19.18 8.65
CA LYS A 174 -16.60 20.65 8.54
C LYS A 174 -16.01 21.14 7.22
N GLY A 175 -15.32 20.30 6.43
CA GLY A 175 -14.65 20.66 5.19
C GLY A 175 -13.46 21.62 5.32
N LYS A 176 -13.04 22.00 6.54
CA LYS A 176 -12.02 23.04 6.74
C LYS A 176 -10.62 22.50 6.45
N GLN A 177 -9.93 23.12 5.51
CA GLN A 177 -8.58 22.76 5.03
C GLN A 177 -7.54 22.55 6.15
N LYS A 178 -7.60 23.35 7.24
CA LYS A 178 -6.68 23.23 8.37
C LYS A 178 -6.64 21.83 9.00
N HIS A 179 -7.76 21.10 8.95
CA HIS A 179 -7.86 19.79 9.57
C HIS A 179 -7.19 18.71 8.71
N ILE A 180 -7.40 18.75 7.38
CA ILE A 180 -6.73 17.80 6.49
C ILE A 180 -5.23 18.10 6.42
N LYS A 181 -4.81 19.36 6.39
CA LYS A 181 -3.39 19.74 6.45
C LYS A 181 -2.71 19.20 7.71
N LYS A 182 -3.40 19.22 8.87
CA LYS A 182 -2.86 18.61 10.11
C LYS A 182 -2.65 17.10 9.96
N VAL A 183 -3.58 16.38 9.31
CA VAL A 183 -3.43 14.94 9.02
C VAL A 183 -2.23 14.70 8.09
N MET A 184 -2.14 15.47 7.00
CA MET A 184 -1.03 15.37 6.06
C MET A 184 0.32 15.62 6.75
N GLN A 185 0.44 16.71 7.51
CA GLN A 185 1.65 17.04 8.28
C GLN A 185 2.02 15.97 9.31
N THR A 186 1.05 15.22 9.82
CA THR A 186 1.28 14.16 10.80
C THR A 186 1.79 12.89 10.14
N LEU A 187 1.23 12.51 9.00
CA LEU A 187 1.47 11.23 8.37
C LEU A 187 2.49 11.26 7.23
N PHE A 188 2.63 12.37 6.54
CA PHE A 188 3.49 12.49 5.36
C PHE A 188 4.80 13.20 5.70
N SER A 189 5.92 12.67 5.25
CA SER A 189 7.22 13.33 5.34
C SER A 189 7.25 14.59 4.48
N GLU A 190 6.65 14.51 3.29
CA GLU A 190 6.39 15.62 2.37
C GLU A 190 5.10 15.35 1.59
N TYR A 191 4.46 16.38 1.05
CA TYR A 191 3.32 16.27 0.15
C TYR A 191 3.17 17.54 -0.68
N ASP A 192 2.63 17.38 -1.87
CA ASP A 192 2.30 18.47 -2.80
C ASP A 192 0.80 18.83 -2.77
N ASP A 193 0.41 19.78 -3.58
CA ASP A 193 -0.99 20.23 -3.69
C ASP A 193 -1.89 19.16 -4.32
N PHE A 194 -1.34 18.32 -5.22
CA PHE A 194 -2.10 17.22 -5.79
C PHE A 194 -2.43 16.16 -4.72
N GLY A 195 -1.44 15.72 -3.97
CA GLY A 195 -1.61 14.76 -2.87
C GLY A 195 -2.60 15.28 -1.81
N LEU A 196 -2.50 16.57 -1.44
CA LEU A 196 -3.46 17.20 -0.53
C LEU A 196 -4.89 17.19 -1.10
N THR A 197 -5.05 17.53 -2.39
CA THR A 197 -6.35 17.57 -3.08
C THR A 197 -6.95 16.17 -3.20
N PHE A 198 -6.15 15.18 -3.61
CA PHE A 198 -6.57 13.79 -3.72
C PHE A 198 -7.06 13.22 -2.38
N MET A 199 -6.26 13.39 -1.31
CA MET A 199 -6.63 12.92 0.03
C MET A 199 -7.87 13.65 0.58
N ALA A 200 -7.96 14.97 0.39
CA ALA A 200 -9.13 15.75 0.79
C ALA A 200 -10.40 15.26 0.07
N THR A 201 -10.33 15.08 -1.25
CA THR A 201 -11.44 14.58 -2.09
C THR A 201 -11.84 13.17 -1.66
N THR A 202 -10.87 12.30 -1.39
CA THR A 202 -11.09 10.92 -0.91
C THR A 202 -11.86 10.91 0.40
N PHE A 203 -11.38 11.61 1.42
CA PHE A 203 -12.05 11.60 2.74
C PHE A 203 -13.43 12.24 2.73
N GLN A 204 -13.68 13.21 1.85
CA GLN A 204 -15.01 13.81 1.70
C GLN A 204 -15.99 12.88 0.98
N ASN A 205 -15.54 12.09 0.01
CA ASN A 205 -16.41 11.34 -0.91
C ASN A 205 -16.41 9.82 -0.69
N CYS A 206 -15.59 9.29 0.23
CA CYS A 206 -15.53 7.86 0.54
C CYS A 206 -15.92 7.54 1.97
N ASN A 207 -16.49 6.35 2.16
CA ASN A 207 -16.78 5.74 3.46
C ASN A 207 -15.54 4.98 3.94
N MET A 208 -14.64 5.68 4.64
CA MET A 208 -13.42 5.07 5.18
C MET A 208 -13.72 4.15 6.36
N ASP A 209 -12.98 3.04 6.45
CA ASP A 209 -13.03 2.15 7.60
C ASP A 209 -12.00 2.59 8.65
N PHE A 210 -12.47 2.83 9.87
CA PHE A 210 -11.64 3.18 11.02
C PHE A 210 -11.63 2.06 12.07
N SER A 211 -11.98 0.84 11.68
CA SER A 211 -11.91 -0.32 12.56
C SER A 211 -10.48 -0.55 13.05
N PRO A 212 -10.30 -1.10 14.27
CA PRO A 212 -8.98 -1.45 14.77
C PRO A 212 -8.25 -2.41 13.83
N LEU A 213 -7.02 -2.05 13.49
CA LEU A 213 -6.18 -2.85 12.61
C LEU A 213 -5.69 -4.11 13.36
N PRO A 214 -5.80 -5.31 12.77
CA PRO A 214 -5.26 -6.52 13.36
C PRO A 214 -3.74 -6.48 13.47
N ILE A 215 -3.20 -7.37 14.29
CA ILE A 215 -1.75 -7.60 14.41
C ILE A 215 -1.50 -9.09 14.17
N MET A 216 -0.53 -9.41 13.31
CA MET A 216 -0.10 -10.77 13.02
C MET A 216 0.30 -11.50 14.30
N SER A 217 -0.14 -12.72 14.48
CA SER A 217 0.33 -13.56 15.61
C SER A 217 1.80 -13.96 15.41
N LYS A 218 2.48 -14.29 16.50
CA LYS A 218 3.85 -14.82 16.41
C LYS A 218 3.89 -16.15 15.64
N ASN A 219 2.87 -17.00 15.86
CA ASN A 219 2.82 -18.31 15.21
C ASN A 219 2.66 -18.20 13.69
N ASP A 220 1.83 -17.26 13.21
CA ASP A 220 1.65 -17.04 11.78
C ASP A 220 2.91 -16.47 11.15
N GLY A 221 3.54 -15.47 11.78
CA GLY A 221 4.81 -14.93 11.30
C GLY A 221 5.94 -15.96 11.26
N ASN A 222 6.03 -16.84 12.26
CA ASN A 222 7.05 -17.89 12.32
C ASN A 222 6.91 -18.96 11.21
N ARG A 223 5.75 -19.07 10.56
CA ARG A 223 5.53 -20.05 9.49
C ARG A 223 6.01 -19.54 8.13
N ILE A 224 6.16 -18.23 7.98
CA ILE A 224 6.56 -17.61 6.70
C ILE A 224 8.04 -17.91 6.45
N LYS A 225 8.32 -18.49 5.27
CA LYS A 225 9.65 -18.84 4.79
C LYS A 225 10.14 -17.90 3.69
N THR A 226 9.21 -17.27 2.97
CA THR A 226 9.53 -16.29 1.94
C THR A 226 10.40 -15.17 2.51
N PRO A 227 11.50 -14.78 1.86
CA PRO A 227 12.35 -13.66 2.29
C PRO A 227 11.57 -12.36 2.44
N ILE A 228 11.73 -11.68 3.58
CA ILE A 228 11.06 -10.43 3.91
C ILE A 228 12.09 -9.33 4.10
N THR A 229 11.92 -8.22 3.37
CA THR A 229 12.64 -6.97 3.62
C THR A 229 11.66 -5.90 4.11
N ILE A 230 12.00 -5.18 5.19
CA ILE A 230 11.11 -4.18 5.79
C ILE A 230 11.79 -2.82 5.83
N PHE A 231 11.11 -1.79 5.31
CA PHE A 231 11.48 -0.39 5.47
C PHE A 231 10.58 0.23 6.54
N ALA A 232 11.16 0.46 7.72
CA ALA A 232 10.45 0.89 8.92
C ALA A 232 10.62 2.40 9.13
N ALA A 233 9.54 3.18 9.05
CA ALA A 233 9.56 4.63 9.20
C ALA A 233 9.75 5.03 10.68
N GLU A 234 10.81 5.79 10.99
CA GLU A 234 11.19 6.10 12.38
C GLU A 234 10.15 6.95 13.11
N LYS A 235 9.66 8.01 12.45
CA LYS A 235 8.69 8.97 13.03
C LYS A 235 7.23 8.61 12.75
N ASP A 236 6.96 7.40 12.29
CA ASP A 236 5.60 6.92 12.10
C ASP A 236 4.88 6.75 13.45
N ILE A 237 3.84 7.54 13.67
CA ILE A 237 3.03 7.43 14.89
C ILE A 237 2.01 6.30 14.82
N MET A 238 1.62 5.87 13.60
CA MET A 238 0.68 4.78 13.37
C MET A 238 1.35 3.41 13.59
N PHE A 239 2.55 3.22 13.03
CA PHE A 239 3.31 1.96 13.05
C PHE A 239 4.79 2.22 13.36
N PRO A 240 5.15 2.56 14.61
CA PRO A 240 6.46 3.08 14.98
C PRO A 240 7.62 2.18 14.57
N GLY A 241 8.54 2.70 13.74
CA GLY A 241 9.60 1.93 13.10
C GLY A 241 10.49 1.17 14.07
N ARG A 242 10.97 1.78 15.15
CA ARG A 242 11.81 1.09 16.17
C ARG A 242 11.05 -0.06 16.87
N LYS A 243 9.73 0.10 17.08
CA LYS A 243 8.88 -0.96 17.63
C LYS A 243 8.67 -2.08 16.60
N MET A 244 8.50 -1.70 15.33
CA MET A 244 8.37 -2.63 14.21
C MET A 244 9.62 -3.49 14.05
N ILE A 245 10.82 -2.90 14.06
CA ILE A 245 12.09 -3.61 13.99
C ILE A 245 12.19 -4.67 15.09
N LYS A 246 11.94 -4.26 16.36
CA LYS A 246 12.01 -5.18 17.51
C LYS A 246 11.05 -6.35 17.38
N ARG A 247 9.83 -6.11 16.84
CA ARG A 247 8.85 -7.16 16.69
C ARG A 247 9.13 -8.05 15.49
N ALA A 248 9.47 -7.49 14.33
CA ALA A 248 9.77 -8.22 13.10
C ALA A 248 10.88 -9.26 13.33
N LYS A 249 11.97 -8.87 13.99
CA LYS A 249 13.07 -9.78 14.38
C LYS A 249 12.62 -10.94 15.27
N ARG A 250 11.47 -10.85 15.93
CA ARG A 250 10.95 -11.89 16.85
C ARG A 250 9.94 -12.81 16.20
N ILE A 251 9.28 -12.35 15.10
CA ILE A 251 8.17 -13.09 14.50
C ILE A 251 8.49 -13.63 13.10
N PHE A 252 9.50 -13.10 12.42
CA PHE A 252 9.87 -13.55 11.07
C PHE A 252 11.26 -14.20 11.06
N PRO A 253 11.36 -15.55 11.08
CA PRO A 253 12.62 -16.24 10.86
C PRO A 253 13.21 -15.95 9.47
N SER A 254 12.35 -15.67 8.49
CA SER A 254 12.70 -15.33 7.10
C SER A 254 13.01 -13.83 6.89
N LEU A 255 13.16 -13.06 7.97
CA LEU A 255 13.54 -11.65 7.86
C LEU A 255 14.93 -11.53 7.23
N ASN A 256 14.97 -11.13 5.95
CA ASN A 256 16.20 -10.95 5.21
C ASN A 256 16.90 -9.66 5.62
N GLU A 257 16.16 -8.55 5.57
CA GLU A 257 16.70 -7.25 5.95
C GLU A 257 15.62 -6.34 6.57
N ILE A 258 16.08 -5.39 7.38
CA ILE A 258 15.20 -4.35 7.94
C ILE A 258 15.96 -3.03 8.01
N VAL A 259 15.44 -2.04 7.28
CA VAL A 259 16.01 -0.71 7.13
C VAL A 259 15.19 0.29 7.95
N LEU A 260 15.82 1.04 8.84
CA LEU A 260 15.18 2.17 9.49
C LEU A 260 15.28 3.40 8.58
N LEU A 261 14.12 3.90 8.14
CA LEU A 261 14.02 5.16 7.41
C LEU A 261 14.09 6.29 8.44
N GLU A 262 15.28 6.84 8.65
CA GLU A 262 15.50 7.94 9.58
C GLU A 262 14.65 9.16 9.17
N ASP A 263 14.12 9.86 10.17
CA ASP A 263 13.24 11.02 10.00
C ASP A 263 11.95 10.81 9.18
N SER A 264 11.72 9.61 8.64
CA SER A 264 10.52 9.29 7.87
C SER A 264 9.28 9.18 8.75
N LYS A 265 8.22 9.86 8.34
CA LYS A 265 6.86 9.63 8.81
C LYS A 265 6.25 8.42 8.09
N HIS A 266 4.93 8.17 8.33
CA HIS A 266 4.24 7.02 7.75
C HIS A 266 4.37 6.93 6.22
N VAL A 267 4.17 8.06 5.52
CA VAL A 267 4.43 8.18 4.09
C VAL A 267 5.84 8.73 3.90
N PRO A 268 6.76 7.96 3.33
CA PRO A 268 8.14 8.37 3.11
C PRO A 268 8.26 9.59 2.18
N SER A 269 9.40 10.28 2.23
CA SER A 269 9.75 11.31 1.27
C SER A 269 10.17 10.72 -0.08
N THR A 270 10.20 11.53 -1.13
CA THR A 270 10.70 11.15 -2.48
C THR A 270 12.12 10.58 -2.38
N LYS A 271 12.97 11.17 -1.55
CA LYS A 271 14.33 10.65 -1.29
C LYS A 271 14.29 9.22 -0.72
N ASN A 272 13.41 8.96 0.24
CA ASN A 272 13.30 7.64 0.86
C ASN A 272 12.66 6.64 -0.10
N PHE A 273 11.66 7.04 -0.90
CA PHE A 273 11.08 6.17 -1.93
C PHE A 273 12.14 5.80 -2.98
N LYS A 274 12.97 6.77 -3.43
CA LYS A 274 14.07 6.47 -4.34
C LYS A 274 15.06 5.47 -3.75
N MET A 275 15.46 5.64 -2.49
CA MET A 275 16.35 4.67 -1.81
C MET A 275 15.73 3.27 -1.76
N ILE A 276 14.42 3.18 -1.47
CA ILE A 276 13.69 1.89 -1.46
C ILE A 276 13.66 1.30 -2.87
N GLU A 277 13.38 2.11 -3.89
CA GLU A 277 13.37 1.68 -5.28
C GLU A 277 14.74 1.13 -5.70
N ASP A 278 15.82 1.88 -5.42
CA ASP A 278 17.19 1.46 -5.72
C ASP A 278 17.51 0.12 -5.04
N PHE A 279 17.05 -0.09 -3.80
CA PHE A 279 17.20 -1.35 -3.08
C PHE A 279 16.44 -2.52 -3.75
N VAL A 280 15.19 -2.29 -4.15
CA VAL A 280 14.37 -3.30 -4.86
C VAL A 280 15.01 -3.68 -6.21
N LEU A 281 15.51 -2.70 -6.96
CA LEU A 281 16.18 -2.92 -8.24
C LEU A 281 17.47 -3.75 -8.09
N GLN A 282 18.29 -3.44 -7.06
CA GLN A 282 19.53 -4.17 -6.80
C GLN A 282 19.28 -5.61 -6.35
N SER A 283 18.18 -5.88 -5.64
CA SER A 283 17.86 -7.21 -5.13
C SER A 283 17.61 -8.24 -6.23
N GLU A 284 17.09 -7.84 -7.41
CA GLU A 284 16.87 -8.76 -8.54
C GLU A 284 18.17 -9.23 -9.19
N VAL A 285 19.25 -8.45 -9.06
CA VAL A 285 20.58 -8.82 -9.60
C VAL A 285 21.30 -9.84 -8.70
N LEU A 286 20.89 -9.92 -7.41
CA LEU A 286 21.55 -10.76 -6.40
C LEU A 286 20.89 -12.13 -6.19
N TYR A 287 19.69 -12.34 -6.68
CA TYR A 287 18.88 -13.56 -6.54
C TYR A 287 18.38 -14.07 -7.91
#